data_bb1b171d89895b668f870550107943f9
#
_entry.id   bb1b171d89895b668f870550107943f9
#
_cell.length_a   1.000
_cell.length_b   1.000
_cell.length_c   1.000
_cell.angle_alpha   90.00
_cell.angle_beta   90.00
_cell.angle_gamma   90.00
#
_symmetry.space_group_name_H-M   'P 1'
#
loop_
_entity.id
_entity.type
_entity.pdbx_description
1 polymer ?
#
loop_
_entity_poly.entity_id
_entity_poly.type
_entity_poly.pdbx_seq_one_letter_code
_entity_poly.pdbx_strand_id
1 'polypeptide(L)'
;YAQEPYFHFCEELYEKCPDGVSLHGFFQSWRYFHNVEDELRKDYTFHEGISEPCKEMMQELDGKEPIMLHVRRGDPNLTDPRGFKWSYTQCGAQHPVQPIDYYEKALSKFDAKQPVIVFSDSVEWVKEQEFFKPDRFMISEPEDKYADGSFTPYADLCLMSLCSHAII
;
A
#
# COMPACT_ATOMS: atom_id res chain seq x y z
N TYR A 1 7.13 29.52 5.92
CA TYR A 1 6.75 28.20 5.41
C TYR A 1 5.67 28.34 4.35
N ALA A 2 5.58 27.36 3.45
CA ALA A 2 4.49 27.23 2.48
C ALA A 2 3.59 26.05 2.87
N GLN A 3 2.29 26.28 2.93
CA GLN A 3 1.28 25.31 3.35
C GLN A 3 0.56 24.75 2.12
N GLU A 4 0.50 23.41 2.03
CA GLU A 4 -0.39 22.76 1.06
C GLU A 4 -1.86 23.05 1.43
N PRO A 5 -2.64 23.65 0.53
CA PRO A 5 -3.99 24.10 0.87
C PRO A 5 -5.05 22.97 0.81
N TYR A 6 -4.74 21.86 0.08
CA TYR A 6 -5.66 20.73 -0.17
C TYR A 6 -4.92 19.42 -0.20
N PHE A 7 -5.64 18.28 -0.23
CA PHE A 7 -5.07 16.93 -0.41
C PHE A 7 -4.81 16.57 -1.89
N HIS A 8 -5.20 17.41 -2.85
CA HIS A 8 -4.90 17.23 -4.26
C HIS A 8 -3.78 18.19 -4.70
N PHE A 9 -3.21 17.92 -5.88
CA PHE A 9 -2.13 18.75 -6.42
C PHE A 9 -2.51 20.22 -6.52
N CYS A 10 -1.68 21.07 -5.94
CA CYS A 10 -1.79 22.54 -6.02
C CYS A 10 -0.70 23.08 -6.95
N GLU A 11 -1.07 23.38 -8.20
CA GLU A 11 -0.15 23.88 -9.22
C GLU A 11 0.49 25.20 -8.82
N GLU A 12 -0.28 26.10 -8.21
CA GLU A 12 0.23 27.39 -7.75
C GLU A 12 1.34 27.24 -6.67
N LEU A 13 1.15 26.30 -5.72
CA LEU A 13 2.18 26.01 -4.73
C LEU A 13 3.43 25.41 -5.40
N TYR A 14 3.22 24.50 -6.36
CA TYR A 14 4.32 23.85 -7.07
C TYR A 14 5.15 24.83 -7.89
N GLU A 15 4.51 25.76 -8.63
CA GLU A 15 5.20 26.68 -9.53
C GLU A 15 5.75 27.92 -8.84
N LYS A 16 5.10 28.38 -7.77
CA LYS A 16 5.41 29.68 -7.16
C LYS A 16 5.98 29.58 -5.76
N CYS A 17 6.21 28.37 -5.24
CA CYS A 17 6.82 28.22 -3.93
C CYS A 17 8.20 28.86 -3.91
N PRO A 18 8.46 29.82 -3.01
CA PRO A 18 9.77 30.43 -2.91
C PRO A 18 10.83 29.44 -2.47
N ASP A 19 12.05 29.61 -2.95
CA ASP A 19 13.18 28.82 -2.47
C ASP A 19 13.48 29.11 -0.99
N GLY A 20 14.04 28.15 -0.29
CA GLY A 20 14.46 28.29 1.11
C GLY A 20 13.33 28.31 2.15
N VAL A 21 12.11 27.94 1.80
CA VAL A 21 10.99 27.79 2.75
C VAL A 21 10.75 26.34 3.15
N SER A 22 10.24 26.13 4.36
CA SER A 22 9.77 24.82 4.79
C SER A 22 8.38 24.54 4.20
N LEU A 23 8.21 23.35 3.64
CA LEU A 23 6.93 22.87 3.14
C LEU A 23 6.16 22.17 4.26
N HIS A 24 4.86 22.48 4.36
CA HIS A 24 3.96 21.85 5.32
C HIS A 24 2.71 21.33 4.61
N GLY A 25 2.50 20.00 4.63
CA GLY A 25 1.39 19.34 3.94
C GLY A 25 1.63 17.85 3.84
N PHE A 26 0.70 17.14 3.18
CA PHE A 26 0.80 15.71 2.95
C PHE A 26 1.46 15.35 1.62
N PHE A 27 1.37 16.25 0.62
CA PHE A 27 1.98 16.10 -0.70
C PHE A 27 1.72 14.73 -1.35
N GLN A 28 0.46 14.26 -1.27
CA GLN A 28 0.07 12.91 -1.70
C GLN A 28 0.01 12.74 -3.22
N SER A 29 0.04 13.83 -3.98
CA SER A 29 0.02 13.75 -5.44
C SER A 29 1.41 13.48 -6.01
N TRP A 30 1.54 12.45 -6.85
CA TRP A 30 2.76 12.16 -7.61
C TRP A 30 3.24 13.35 -8.47
N ARG A 31 2.33 14.25 -8.87
CA ARG A 31 2.63 15.43 -9.67
C ARG A 31 3.63 16.41 -9.01
N TYR A 32 3.76 16.36 -7.69
CA TYR A 32 4.79 17.16 -6.99
C TYR A 32 6.20 16.64 -7.22
N PHE A 33 6.35 15.40 -7.68
CA PHE A 33 7.64 14.70 -7.73
C PHE A 33 8.01 14.22 -9.12
N HIS A 34 7.15 14.40 -10.13
CA HIS A 34 7.32 13.79 -11.45
C HIS A 34 8.59 14.24 -12.18
N ASN A 35 9.09 15.44 -11.90
CA ASN A 35 10.31 15.99 -12.50
C ASN A 35 11.62 15.49 -11.84
N VAL A 36 11.51 14.78 -10.71
CA VAL A 36 12.61 14.16 -9.97
C VAL A 36 12.37 12.67 -9.75
N GLU A 37 11.57 12.03 -10.62
CA GLU A 37 11.19 10.64 -10.49
C GLU A 37 12.39 9.70 -10.48
N ASP A 38 13.36 9.92 -11.37
CA ASP A 38 14.53 9.05 -11.50
C ASP A 38 15.41 9.11 -10.25
N GLU A 39 15.58 10.30 -9.67
CA GLU A 39 16.31 10.50 -8.42
C GLU A 39 15.59 9.82 -7.25
N LEU A 40 14.27 9.97 -7.15
CA LEU A 40 13.47 9.34 -6.11
C LEU A 40 13.53 7.80 -6.22
N ARG A 41 13.38 7.25 -7.42
CA ARG A 41 13.49 5.80 -7.61
C ARG A 41 14.86 5.25 -7.22
N LYS A 42 15.92 6.02 -7.43
CA LYS A 42 17.28 5.66 -7.01
C LYS A 42 17.45 5.74 -5.50
N ASP A 43 16.92 6.79 -4.86
CA ASP A 43 17.09 7.04 -3.42
C ASP A 43 16.21 6.11 -2.56
N TYR A 44 15.03 5.71 -3.09
CA TYR A 44 14.08 4.82 -2.41
C TYR A 44 14.21 3.37 -2.89
N THR A 45 15.42 2.86 -3.01
CA THR A 45 15.67 1.44 -3.28
C THR A 45 15.60 0.61 -2.00
N PHE A 46 15.05 -0.60 -2.10
CA PHE A 46 15.05 -1.53 -0.98
C PHE A 46 16.42 -2.17 -0.81
N HIS A 47 16.84 -2.35 0.45
CA HIS A 47 18.03 -3.11 0.76
C HIS A 47 17.91 -4.55 0.23
N GLU A 48 19.03 -5.16 -0.21
CA GLU A 48 19.04 -6.52 -0.78
C GLU A 48 18.38 -7.57 0.12
N GLY A 49 18.64 -7.51 1.44
CA GLY A 49 18.01 -8.40 2.41
C GLY A 49 16.46 -8.32 2.46
N ILE A 50 15.85 -7.28 1.89
CA ILE A 50 14.40 -7.14 1.74
C ILE A 50 13.99 -7.50 0.31
N SER A 51 14.71 -6.99 -0.68
CA SER A 51 14.30 -7.11 -2.09
C SER A 51 14.50 -8.52 -2.64
N GLU A 52 15.54 -9.26 -2.25
CA GLU A 52 15.79 -10.60 -2.79
C GLU A 52 14.69 -11.61 -2.39
N PRO A 53 14.31 -11.76 -1.10
CA PRO A 53 13.18 -12.62 -0.74
C PRO A 53 11.87 -12.24 -1.45
N CYS A 54 11.62 -10.94 -1.64
CA CYS A 54 10.44 -10.48 -2.38
C CYS A 54 10.48 -10.88 -3.86
N LYS A 55 11.64 -10.77 -4.50
CA LYS A 55 11.83 -11.20 -5.89
C LYS A 55 11.70 -12.73 -6.04
N GLU A 56 12.23 -13.51 -5.10
CA GLU A 56 12.07 -14.97 -5.07
C GLU A 56 10.59 -15.35 -5.01
N MET A 57 9.82 -14.74 -4.10
CA MET A 57 8.37 -14.94 -4.03
C MET A 57 7.66 -14.58 -5.35
N MET A 58 8.06 -13.50 -6.00
CA MET A 58 7.50 -13.09 -7.29
C MET A 58 7.83 -14.09 -8.41
N GLN A 59 8.98 -14.77 -8.36
CA GLN A 59 9.35 -15.80 -9.34
C GLN A 59 8.47 -17.04 -9.23
N GLU A 60 7.95 -17.38 -8.05
CA GLU A 60 7.00 -18.49 -7.84
C GLU A 60 5.68 -18.29 -8.59
N LEU A 61 5.38 -17.06 -9.03
CA LEU A 61 4.21 -16.76 -9.85
C LEU A 61 4.34 -17.13 -11.33
N ASP A 62 5.44 -17.81 -11.70
CA ASP A 62 5.66 -18.33 -13.06
C ASP A 62 5.50 -17.26 -14.16
N GLY A 63 6.07 -16.08 -13.92
CA GLY A 63 6.04 -14.94 -14.85
C GLY A 63 4.69 -14.23 -14.95
N LYS A 64 3.71 -14.58 -14.11
CA LYS A 64 2.46 -13.83 -14.02
C LYS A 64 2.67 -12.55 -13.24
N GLU A 65 2.14 -11.47 -13.76
CA GLU A 65 2.20 -10.14 -13.13
C GLU A 65 1.04 -9.99 -12.13
N PRO A 66 1.28 -9.99 -10.80
CA PRO A 66 0.21 -9.91 -9.83
C PRO A 66 -0.37 -8.50 -9.72
N ILE A 67 -1.63 -8.45 -9.26
CA ILE A 67 -2.30 -7.23 -8.82
C ILE A 67 -2.08 -7.09 -7.32
N MET A 68 -1.58 -5.95 -6.87
CA MET A 68 -1.63 -5.56 -5.47
C MET A 68 -3.06 -5.14 -5.10
N LEU A 69 -3.61 -5.71 -4.03
CA LEU A 69 -4.90 -5.31 -3.47
C LEU A 69 -4.70 -4.96 -1.99
N HIS A 70 -4.91 -3.69 -1.65
CA HIS A 70 -4.74 -3.21 -0.29
C HIS A 70 -6.09 -3.07 0.43
N VAL A 71 -6.27 -3.85 1.50
CA VAL A 71 -7.47 -3.83 2.34
C VAL A 71 -7.16 -3.07 3.63
N ARG A 72 -7.58 -1.81 3.70
CA ARG A 72 -7.34 -0.94 4.86
C ARG A 72 -8.57 -0.86 5.75
N ARG A 73 -8.52 -1.45 6.94
CA ARG A 73 -9.63 -1.48 7.90
C ARG A 73 -9.24 -0.97 9.28
N GLY A 74 -7.96 -0.95 9.60
CA GLY A 74 -7.42 -0.78 10.95
C GLY A 74 -7.62 -2.05 11.78
N ASP A 75 -6.72 -2.29 12.71
CA ASP A 75 -6.84 -3.39 13.67
C ASP A 75 -7.47 -2.86 14.96
N PRO A 76 -8.68 -3.34 15.34
CA PRO A 76 -9.33 -2.92 16.58
C PRO A 76 -8.57 -3.35 17.85
N ASN A 77 -7.62 -4.30 17.72
CA ASN A 77 -6.79 -4.78 18.82
C ASN A 77 -5.51 -3.96 18.98
N LEU A 78 -5.09 -3.24 17.94
CA LEU A 78 -3.95 -2.34 18.04
C LEU A 78 -4.36 -1.04 18.73
N THR A 79 -3.70 -0.78 19.85
CA THR A 79 -3.80 0.49 20.58
C THR A 79 -2.44 1.18 20.46
N ASP A 80 -2.43 2.41 19.98
CA ASP A 80 -1.20 3.19 19.94
C ASP A 80 -0.72 3.51 21.38
N PRO A 81 0.55 3.92 21.59
CA PRO A 81 1.07 4.28 22.91
C PRO A 81 0.27 5.37 23.64
N ARG A 82 -0.58 6.12 22.94
CA ARG A 82 -1.47 7.16 23.50
C ARG A 82 -2.85 6.64 23.84
N GLY A 83 -3.14 5.34 23.62
CA GLY A 83 -4.41 4.70 23.93
C GLY A 83 -5.49 4.81 22.84
N PHE A 84 -5.13 5.29 21.62
CA PHE A 84 -6.07 5.31 20.50
C PHE A 84 -6.10 3.95 19.80
N LYS A 85 -7.30 3.44 19.57
CA LYS A 85 -7.51 2.24 18.77
C LYS A 85 -7.44 2.57 17.28
N TRP A 86 -6.61 1.84 16.55
CA TRP A 86 -6.46 1.97 15.11
C TRP A 86 -7.57 1.20 14.36
N SER A 87 -8.81 1.65 14.49
CA SER A 87 -9.93 1.07 13.75
C SER A 87 -10.58 2.11 12.85
N TYR A 88 -10.38 1.98 11.54
CA TYR A 88 -11.02 2.85 10.55
C TYR A 88 -12.53 2.64 10.48
N THR A 89 -13.04 1.49 10.93
CA THR A 89 -14.48 1.27 11.06
C THR A 89 -15.15 2.25 12.04
N GLN A 90 -14.39 2.84 12.95
CA GLN A 90 -14.86 3.86 13.89
C GLN A 90 -14.64 5.30 13.41
N CYS A 91 -13.72 5.49 12.46
CA CYS A 91 -13.36 6.80 11.88
C CYS A 91 -14.02 7.05 10.52
N GLY A 92 -15.15 6.41 10.24
CA GLY A 92 -15.77 6.23 8.93
C GLY A 92 -16.03 7.46 8.06
N ALA A 93 -16.01 8.68 8.63
CA ALA A 93 -16.18 9.90 7.83
C ALA A 93 -14.88 10.38 7.15
N GLN A 94 -13.71 10.07 7.74
CA GLN A 94 -12.42 10.53 7.23
C GLN A 94 -11.66 9.44 6.46
N HIS A 95 -11.88 8.16 6.83
CA HIS A 95 -11.24 7.00 6.22
C HIS A 95 -12.29 5.90 6.02
N PRO A 96 -13.12 5.99 4.97
CA PRO A 96 -14.17 5.00 4.72
C PRO A 96 -13.55 3.64 4.40
N VAL A 97 -13.99 2.63 5.15
CA VAL A 97 -13.63 1.24 4.85
C VAL A 97 -14.35 0.81 3.59
N GLN A 98 -13.63 0.28 2.61
CA GLN A 98 -14.22 -0.18 1.37
C GLN A 98 -14.98 -1.49 1.57
N PRO A 99 -16.20 -1.63 1.01
CA PRO A 99 -16.96 -2.88 1.02
C PRO A 99 -16.39 -3.89 0.01
N ILE A 100 -16.76 -5.17 0.14
CA ILE A 100 -16.34 -6.23 -0.78
C ILE A 100 -16.69 -5.90 -2.24
N ASP A 101 -17.88 -5.34 -2.48
CA ASP A 101 -18.33 -4.91 -3.82
C ASP A 101 -17.35 -3.96 -4.53
N TYR A 102 -16.63 -3.15 -3.77
CA TYR A 102 -15.59 -2.27 -4.32
C TYR A 102 -14.48 -3.10 -4.96
N TYR A 103 -13.97 -4.10 -4.22
CA TYR A 103 -12.91 -4.97 -4.69
C TYR A 103 -13.35 -5.85 -5.86
N GLU A 104 -14.58 -6.36 -5.84
CA GLU A 104 -15.17 -7.10 -6.95
C GLU A 104 -15.21 -6.27 -8.22
N LYS A 105 -15.74 -5.04 -8.13
CA LYS A 105 -15.81 -4.11 -9.26
C LYS A 105 -14.43 -3.70 -9.79
N ALA A 106 -13.48 -3.48 -8.90
CA ALA A 106 -12.12 -3.14 -9.31
C ALA A 106 -11.46 -4.31 -10.04
N LEU A 107 -11.53 -5.52 -9.47
CA LEU A 107 -10.95 -6.74 -10.06
C LEU A 107 -11.65 -7.20 -11.34
N SER A 108 -12.91 -6.84 -11.56
CA SER A 108 -13.61 -7.16 -12.82
C SER A 108 -13.00 -6.50 -14.06
N LYS A 109 -12.10 -5.54 -13.89
CA LYS A 109 -11.36 -4.87 -14.97
C LYS A 109 -10.10 -5.62 -15.41
N PHE A 110 -9.74 -6.69 -14.71
CA PHE A 110 -8.54 -7.48 -14.93
C PHE A 110 -8.89 -8.92 -15.32
N ASP A 111 -7.91 -9.65 -15.86
CA ASP A 111 -8.09 -11.08 -16.14
C ASP A 111 -8.42 -11.83 -14.84
N ALA A 112 -9.47 -12.66 -14.90
CA ALA A 112 -9.90 -13.46 -13.76
C ALA A 112 -8.84 -14.47 -13.28
N LYS A 113 -7.85 -14.80 -14.11
CA LYS A 113 -6.74 -15.71 -13.80
C LYS A 113 -5.50 -14.98 -13.29
N GLN A 114 -5.47 -13.66 -13.37
CA GLN A 114 -4.34 -12.86 -12.88
C GLN A 114 -4.25 -13.00 -11.35
N PRO A 115 -3.08 -13.34 -10.79
CA PRO A 115 -2.92 -13.49 -9.36
C PRO A 115 -3.10 -12.14 -8.64
N VAL A 116 -3.57 -12.20 -7.41
CA VAL A 116 -3.79 -11.04 -6.56
C VAL A 116 -3.06 -11.24 -5.25
N ILE A 117 -2.17 -10.33 -4.90
CA ILE A 117 -1.55 -10.31 -3.57
C ILE A 117 -2.33 -9.33 -2.71
N VAL A 118 -2.91 -9.84 -1.62
CA VAL A 118 -3.72 -9.05 -0.68
C VAL A 118 -2.85 -8.61 0.48
N PHE A 119 -2.77 -7.31 0.69
CA PHE A 119 -2.10 -6.68 1.82
C PHE A 119 -3.14 -6.06 2.74
N SER A 120 -3.02 -6.28 4.04
CA SER A 120 -4.00 -5.75 5.00
C SER A 120 -3.39 -5.52 6.37
N ASP A 121 -3.88 -4.48 7.04
CA ASP A 121 -3.70 -4.26 8.47
C ASP A 121 -4.72 -5.05 9.33
N SER A 122 -5.60 -5.83 8.68
CA SER A 122 -6.62 -6.69 9.29
C SER A 122 -6.63 -8.07 8.60
N VAL A 123 -5.51 -8.78 8.66
CA VAL A 123 -5.30 -10.06 7.96
C VAL A 123 -6.37 -11.10 8.35
N GLU A 124 -6.69 -11.21 9.63
CA GLU A 124 -7.70 -12.16 10.11
C GLU A 124 -9.09 -11.88 9.51
N TRP A 125 -9.48 -10.60 9.41
CA TRP A 125 -10.71 -10.24 8.73
C TRP A 125 -10.69 -10.66 7.25
N VAL A 126 -9.57 -10.47 6.55
CA VAL A 126 -9.43 -10.89 5.14
C VAL A 126 -9.61 -12.40 5.00
N LYS A 127 -8.97 -13.18 5.87
CA LYS A 127 -9.07 -14.66 5.89
C LYS A 127 -10.49 -15.16 6.11
N GLU A 128 -11.32 -14.43 6.83
CA GLU A 128 -12.72 -14.78 7.10
C GLU A 128 -13.65 -14.54 5.90
N GLN A 129 -13.26 -13.68 4.93
CA GLN A 129 -14.13 -13.37 3.81
C GLN A 129 -14.08 -14.45 2.73
N GLU A 130 -15.22 -15.00 2.35
CA GLU A 130 -15.34 -15.96 1.24
C GLU A 130 -14.80 -15.43 -0.09
N PHE A 131 -14.84 -14.13 -0.28
CA PHE A 131 -14.32 -13.45 -1.47
C PHE A 131 -12.83 -13.69 -1.70
N PHE A 132 -12.02 -13.82 -0.65
CA PHE A 132 -10.58 -14.02 -0.74
C PHE A 132 -10.14 -15.49 -0.65
N LYS A 133 -11.07 -16.45 -0.64
CA LYS A 133 -10.77 -17.89 -0.58
C LYS A 133 -10.24 -18.50 -1.88
N PRO A 134 -10.62 -18.05 -3.11
CA PRO A 134 -10.09 -18.62 -4.35
C PRO A 134 -8.56 -18.55 -4.43
N ASP A 135 -7.96 -19.57 -5.05
CA ASP A 135 -6.49 -19.74 -5.18
C ASP A 135 -5.75 -18.59 -5.88
N ARG A 136 -6.49 -17.71 -6.59
CA ARG A 136 -5.89 -16.52 -7.18
C ARG A 136 -5.43 -15.48 -6.16
N PHE A 137 -5.95 -15.57 -4.91
CA PHE A 137 -5.61 -14.64 -3.84
C PHE A 137 -4.52 -15.22 -2.95
N MET A 138 -3.45 -14.48 -2.80
CA MET A 138 -2.38 -14.74 -1.84
C MET A 138 -2.42 -13.64 -0.80
N ILE A 139 -2.67 -14.01 0.46
CA ILE A 139 -2.68 -13.05 1.56
C ILE A 139 -1.25 -12.88 2.04
N SER A 140 -0.77 -11.62 2.04
CA SER A 140 0.55 -11.31 2.57
C SER A 140 0.54 -11.39 4.08
N GLU A 141 1.24 -12.41 4.63
CA GLU A 141 1.38 -12.61 6.07
C GLU A 141 2.81 -12.23 6.50
N PRO A 142 2.97 -11.23 7.35
CA PRO A 142 4.30 -10.76 7.77
C PRO A 142 5.15 -11.83 8.46
N GLU A 143 4.51 -12.74 9.19
CA GLU A 143 5.18 -13.78 9.98
C GLU A 143 5.85 -14.84 9.12
N ASP A 144 5.36 -15.07 7.90
CA ASP A 144 5.89 -16.07 6.98
C ASP A 144 7.11 -15.57 6.18
N LYS A 145 7.42 -14.29 6.25
CA LYS A 145 8.41 -13.65 5.37
C LYS A 145 9.82 -13.59 5.93
N TYR A 146 10.01 -13.75 7.24
CA TYR A 146 11.32 -13.62 7.88
C TYR A 146 11.58 -14.74 8.89
N ALA A 147 12.65 -15.51 8.63
CA ALA A 147 13.10 -16.62 9.50
C ALA A 147 13.56 -16.16 10.90
N ASP A 148 13.78 -14.88 11.11
CA ASP A 148 14.25 -14.30 12.38
C ASP A 148 13.11 -13.71 13.24
N GLY A 149 11.85 -13.80 12.76
CA GLY A 149 10.68 -13.27 13.47
C GLY A 149 10.60 -11.74 13.49
N SER A 150 11.45 -11.03 12.77
CA SER A 150 11.36 -9.57 12.66
C SER A 150 10.32 -9.18 11.63
N PHE A 151 9.28 -8.47 12.09
CA PHE A 151 8.33 -7.82 11.20
C PHE A 151 8.92 -6.51 10.69
N THR A 152 9.11 -6.40 9.38
CA THR A 152 9.39 -5.10 8.77
C THR A 152 8.29 -4.76 7.76
N PRO A 153 7.56 -3.64 7.95
CA PRO A 153 6.55 -3.19 7.00
C PRO A 153 7.13 -2.90 5.62
N TYR A 154 8.45 -2.86 5.51
CA TYR A 154 9.17 -2.63 4.26
C TYR A 154 9.08 -3.80 3.26
N ALA A 155 8.85 -5.02 3.73
CA ALA A 155 8.67 -6.16 2.83
C ALA A 155 7.35 -6.09 2.08
N ASP A 156 6.26 -5.74 2.78
CA ASP A 156 4.97 -5.51 2.11
C ASP A 156 5.09 -4.40 1.09
N LEU A 157 5.74 -3.29 1.46
CA LEU A 157 5.96 -2.19 0.52
C LEU A 157 6.81 -2.60 -0.68
N CYS A 158 7.84 -3.43 -0.46
CA CYS A 158 8.66 -3.99 -1.54
C CYS A 158 7.83 -4.88 -2.46
N LEU A 159 7.06 -5.84 -1.93
CA LEU A 159 6.17 -6.69 -2.73
C LEU A 159 5.13 -5.88 -3.49
N MET A 160 4.52 -4.85 -2.85
CA MET A 160 3.59 -3.93 -3.51
C MET A 160 4.24 -3.25 -4.71
N SER A 161 5.50 -2.84 -4.58
CA SER A 161 6.24 -2.17 -5.66
C SER A 161 6.58 -3.08 -6.85
N LEU A 162 6.58 -4.40 -6.64
CA LEU A 162 6.83 -5.40 -7.67
C LEU A 162 5.55 -5.83 -8.40
N CYS A 163 4.38 -5.45 -7.93
CA CYS A 163 3.11 -5.74 -8.58
C CYS A 163 2.89 -4.84 -9.81
N SER A 164 2.23 -5.37 -10.84
CA SER A 164 1.97 -4.63 -12.08
C SER A 164 0.84 -3.61 -11.97
N HIS A 165 -0.11 -3.85 -11.07
CA HIS A 165 -1.28 -3.01 -10.85
C HIS A 165 -1.59 -2.88 -9.37
N ALA A 166 -2.28 -1.79 -9.00
CA ALA A 166 -2.68 -1.52 -7.62
C ALA A 166 -4.18 -1.23 -7.52
N ILE A 167 -4.82 -1.87 -6.53
CA ILE A 167 -6.18 -1.55 -6.06
C ILE A 167 -6.05 -1.13 -4.60
N ILE A 168 -6.45 0.14 -4.32
CA ILE A 168 -6.27 0.75 -3.00
C ILE A 168 -7.63 1.17 -2.45
#